data_6e883eaab6d0a8f63952bcb5273c01b2
#
_entry.id   6e883eaab6d0a8f63952bcb5273c01b2
#
_cell.length_a   1.000
_cell.length_b   1.000
_cell.length_c   1.000
_cell.angle_alpha   90.00
_cell.angle_beta   90.00
_cell.angle_gamma   90.00
#
_symmetry.space_group_name_H-M   'P 1'
#
loop_
_entity.id
_entity.type
_entity.pdbx_description
1 polymer ?
#
loop_
_entity_poly.entity_id
_entity_poly.type
_entity_poly.pdbx_seq_one_letter_code
_entity_poly.pdbx_strand_id
1 'polypeptide(L)'
;MRLLALQMKLLPNAQRTRPSRSCSNRHASWPLSLSLGRVRSARHWWRWRAAWPTVWGFTLIELLVVIAIISILAAMLLPALARAKETAKRTQCVNNTHQLGLAWAMYVEDNRDTYPITTGWGDFGGQKGKPTPITLWLVPYFGIYNDPTNRPLNKYVLPPQSWHCPSDKGDPNYGAKDCFLEYGNSYCTQWASDPWGVKHVTAQPGGTPIKGSEVAVRPVTKIIQGDWIWENAGFDPSKNPPWHSYKNQRRYIMLFGDNHVEFFGFPRTISDTAPVSISNPYW
;
A
#
# COMPACT_ATOMS: atom_id res chain seq x y z
N MET A 1 17.08 36.44 -32.30
CA MET A 1 18.32 36.54 -33.10
C MET A 1 19.33 35.54 -32.59
N ARG A 2 19.51 34.52 -33.37
CA ARG A 2 20.73 33.80 -33.78
C ARG A 2 21.68 33.26 -32.71
N LEU A 3 21.90 31.95 -32.89
CA LEU A 3 22.98 31.04 -32.51
C LEU A 3 22.72 30.21 -31.23
N LEU A 4 22.32 28.93 -31.44
CA LEU A 4 23.17 27.78 -31.29
C LEU A 4 22.42 26.53 -31.77
N ALA A 5 22.44 26.30 -33.08
CA ALA A 5 22.34 24.98 -33.68
C ALA A 5 23.79 24.53 -33.90
N LEU A 6 24.15 23.37 -33.37
CA LEU A 6 25.14 22.38 -33.83
C LEU A 6 25.68 21.60 -32.62
N GLN A 7 25.23 20.38 -32.45
CA GLN A 7 26.09 19.19 -32.43
C GLN A 7 25.27 17.93 -32.21
N MET A 8 24.62 17.50 -33.28
CA MET A 8 24.33 16.08 -33.50
C MET A 8 25.55 15.46 -34.17
N LYS A 9 26.34 14.66 -33.46
CA LYS A 9 27.30 13.73 -34.08
C LYS A 9 27.35 12.42 -33.32
N LEU A 10 26.74 11.38 -33.98
CA LEU A 10 27.26 10.04 -34.17
C LEU A 10 27.64 9.22 -32.94
N LEU A 11 26.74 8.31 -32.55
CA LEU A 11 27.09 7.07 -31.88
C LEU A 11 26.75 5.89 -32.81
N PRO A 12 27.66 4.90 -32.96
CA PRO A 12 27.49 3.80 -33.89
C PRO A 12 26.53 2.73 -33.36
N ASN A 13 25.79 2.19 -34.29
CA ASN A 13 24.84 1.12 -34.22
C ASN A 13 25.53 -0.20 -33.78
N ALA A 14 25.43 -0.61 -32.54
CA ALA A 14 25.86 -1.91 -32.07
C ALA A 14 24.71 -2.90 -32.24
N GLN A 15 24.71 -3.61 -33.36
CA GLN A 15 23.90 -4.81 -33.61
C GLN A 15 24.29 -5.88 -32.59
N ARG A 16 23.44 -6.16 -31.62
CA ARG A 16 23.51 -7.39 -30.80
C ARG A 16 22.73 -8.49 -31.49
N THR A 17 23.49 -9.37 -32.15
CA THR A 17 23.02 -10.66 -32.64
C THR A 17 22.53 -11.53 -31.48
N ARG A 18 21.28 -11.97 -31.57
CA ARG A 18 20.73 -13.01 -30.72
C ARG A 18 21.22 -14.37 -31.18
N PRO A 19 21.71 -15.27 -30.32
CA PRO A 19 21.91 -16.64 -30.68
C PRO A 19 20.55 -17.36 -30.72
N SER A 20 20.18 -17.86 -31.90
CA SER A 20 19.08 -18.79 -32.12
C SER A 20 19.42 -20.16 -31.49
N ARG A 21 18.72 -20.56 -30.44
CA ARG A 21 18.74 -21.95 -29.99
C ARG A 21 17.74 -22.74 -30.81
N SER A 22 18.23 -23.51 -31.75
CA SER A 22 17.48 -24.55 -32.45
C SER A 22 17.17 -25.69 -31.48
N CYS A 23 15.88 -25.90 -31.21
CA CYS A 23 15.41 -27.09 -30.52
C CYS A 23 15.35 -28.23 -31.57
N SER A 24 16.31 -29.13 -31.57
CA SER A 24 16.28 -30.33 -32.41
C SER A 24 15.29 -31.33 -31.82
N ASN A 25 14.17 -31.52 -32.49
CA ASN A 25 13.26 -32.64 -32.28
C ASN A 25 14.00 -33.97 -32.63
N ARG A 26 14.37 -34.73 -31.63
CA ARG A 26 14.71 -36.13 -31.81
C ARG A 26 13.43 -36.96 -31.68
N HIS A 27 12.92 -37.37 -32.81
CA HIS A 27 11.94 -38.44 -32.89
C HIS A 27 12.59 -39.74 -32.41
N ALA A 28 12.21 -40.22 -31.25
CA ALA A 28 12.50 -41.58 -30.82
C ALA A 28 11.41 -42.49 -31.43
N SER A 29 11.79 -43.23 -32.47
CA SER A 29 10.99 -44.29 -33.07
C SER A 29 11.07 -45.53 -32.18
N TRP A 30 9.95 -45.95 -31.61
CA TRP A 30 9.80 -47.22 -30.89
C TRP A 30 9.34 -48.28 -31.90
N PRO A 31 9.98 -49.45 -32.01
CA PRO A 31 9.48 -50.55 -32.86
C PRO A 31 8.32 -51.25 -32.15
N LEU A 32 7.13 -51.17 -32.72
CA LEU A 32 5.98 -52.00 -32.35
C LEU A 32 6.16 -53.38 -32.96
N SER A 33 6.66 -54.36 -32.21
CA SER A 33 6.51 -55.76 -32.52
C SER A 33 5.21 -56.29 -31.95
N LEU A 34 4.16 -56.38 -32.74
CA LEU A 34 2.91 -57.06 -32.42
C LEU A 34 3.09 -58.56 -32.48
N SER A 35 3.28 -59.23 -31.36
CA SER A 35 3.07 -60.66 -31.25
C SER A 35 1.57 -60.93 -30.97
N LEU A 36 0.89 -61.48 -31.99
CA LEU A 36 -0.50 -61.95 -31.84
C LEU A 36 -0.54 -63.22 -30.96
N GLY A 37 -0.60 -63.03 -29.66
CA GLY A 37 -0.95 -64.06 -28.70
C GLY A 37 -2.47 -64.31 -28.73
N ARG A 38 -2.86 -65.52 -29.16
CA ARG A 38 -4.24 -65.99 -29.16
C ARG A 38 -4.80 -66.05 -27.75
N VAL A 39 -5.57 -65.04 -27.34
CA VAL A 39 -6.24 -65.03 -26.04
C VAL A 39 -7.53 -65.86 -26.14
N ARG A 40 -7.52 -67.02 -25.52
CA ARG A 40 -8.71 -67.86 -25.30
C ARG A 40 -9.75 -67.02 -24.51
N SER A 41 -10.95 -66.92 -25.06
CA SER A 41 -12.10 -66.26 -24.46
C SER A 41 -12.59 -67.06 -23.24
N ALA A 42 -12.15 -66.73 -22.06
CA ALA A 42 -12.80 -67.11 -20.87
C ALA A 42 -13.91 -66.09 -20.55
N ARG A 43 -15.15 -66.42 -20.96
CA ARG A 43 -16.34 -65.62 -20.59
C ARG A 43 -16.66 -65.88 -19.13
N HIS A 44 -15.91 -65.24 -18.23
CA HIS A 44 -16.36 -65.08 -16.82
C HIS A 44 -17.26 -63.86 -16.76
N TRP A 45 -18.57 -64.12 -16.86
CA TRP A 45 -19.59 -63.15 -16.54
C TRP A 45 -19.58 -62.95 -15.01
N TRP A 46 -18.78 -62.04 -14.49
CA TRP A 46 -18.91 -61.52 -13.13
C TRP A 46 -20.23 -60.76 -13.05
N ARG A 47 -21.29 -61.44 -12.65
CA ARG A 47 -22.50 -60.75 -12.22
C ARG A 47 -22.18 -59.94 -10.94
N TRP A 48 -21.71 -58.72 -11.17
CA TRP A 48 -21.75 -57.72 -10.13
C TRP A 48 -23.21 -57.46 -9.85
N ARG A 49 -23.75 -58.15 -8.84
CA ARG A 49 -24.95 -57.65 -8.15
C ARG A 49 -24.49 -56.39 -7.47
N ALA A 50 -24.62 -55.25 -8.14
CA ALA A 50 -24.56 -53.96 -7.53
C ALA A 50 -25.67 -53.92 -6.49
N ALA A 51 -25.32 -54.22 -5.24
CA ALA A 51 -26.16 -53.85 -4.15
C ALA A 51 -26.19 -52.30 -4.20
N TRP A 52 -27.27 -51.78 -4.73
CA TRP A 52 -27.52 -50.36 -4.69
C TRP A 52 -27.58 -49.99 -3.21
N PRO A 53 -26.66 -49.19 -2.68
CA PRO A 53 -26.82 -48.70 -1.32
C PRO A 53 -28.18 -48.04 -1.29
N THR A 54 -28.96 -48.33 -0.29
CA THR A 54 -30.24 -47.66 -0.02
C THR A 54 -29.94 -46.18 0.01
N VAL A 55 -30.25 -45.49 -1.11
CA VAL A 55 -30.08 -44.04 -1.20
C VAL A 55 -31.13 -43.47 -0.25
N TRP A 56 -30.67 -42.97 0.87
CA TRP A 56 -31.54 -42.28 1.80
C TRP A 56 -32.06 -41.06 1.03
N GLY A 57 -33.33 -41.10 0.68
CA GLY A 57 -33.95 -39.98 -0.05
C GLY A 57 -33.96 -38.76 0.86
N PHE A 58 -33.18 -37.74 0.47
CA PHE A 58 -33.15 -36.45 1.18
C PHE A 58 -34.45 -35.69 0.84
N THR A 59 -35.17 -35.28 1.85
CA THR A 59 -36.41 -34.52 1.64
C THR A 59 -36.10 -33.03 1.39
N LEU A 60 -36.95 -32.39 0.60
CA LEU A 60 -36.82 -30.94 0.33
C LEU A 60 -36.87 -30.11 1.63
N ILE A 61 -37.67 -30.59 2.62
CA ILE A 61 -37.79 -29.95 3.93
C ILE A 61 -36.48 -30.02 4.70
N GLU A 62 -35.81 -31.17 4.73
CA GLU A 62 -34.50 -31.34 5.43
C GLU A 62 -33.44 -30.38 4.83
N LEU A 63 -33.42 -30.25 3.51
CA LEU A 63 -32.50 -29.29 2.87
C LEU A 63 -32.85 -27.84 3.25
N LEU A 64 -34.12 -27.49 3.23
CA LEU A 64 -34.60 -26.15 3.51
C LEU A 64 -34.33 -25.72 4.97
N VAL A 65 -34.51 -26.62 5.93
CA VAL A 65 -34.21 -26.35 7.33
C VAL A 65 -32.72 -26.12 7.55
N VAL A 66 -31.86 -26.93 6.91
CA VAL A 66 -30.39 -26.74 7.01
C VAL A 66 -29.92 -25.38 6.48
N ILE A 67 -30.38 -25.00 5.29
CA ILE A 67 -30.02 -23.70 4.74
C ILE A 67 -30.60 -22.54 5.56
N ALA A 68 -31.77 -22.68 6.16
CA ALA A 68 -32.33 -21.68 7.06
C ALA A 68 -31.45 -21.47 8.29
N ILE A 69 -31.03 -22.58 8.95
CA ILE A 69 -30.14 -22.49 10.13
C ILE A 69 -28.77 -21.85 9.75
N ILE A 70 -28.16 -22.28 8.63
CA ILE A 70 -26.91 -21.71 8.15
C ILE A 70 -27.07 -20.21 7.88
N SER A 71 -28.18 -19.80 7.26
CA SER A 71 -28.45 -18.39 6.95
C SER A 71 -28.57 -17.54 8.21
N ILE A 72 -29.23 -18.04 9.26
CA ILE A 72 -29.37 -17.34 10.54
C ILE A 72 -27.99 -17.19 11.20
N LEU A 73 -27.19 -18.27 11.25
CA LEU A 73 -25.85 -18.22 11.83
C LEU A 73 -24.94 -17.29 11.06
N ALA A 74 -24.96 -17.34 9.71
CA ALA A 74 -24.17 -16.47 8.86
C ALA A 74 -24.55 -14.99 9.05
N ALA A 75 -25.83 -14.66 9.15
CA ALA A 75 -26.32 -13.30 9.36
C ALA A 75 -25.77 -12.68 10.68
N MET A 76 -25.56 -13.47 11.71
CA MET A 76 -24.95 -13.00 12.96
C MET A 76 -23.43 -12.87 12.87
N LEU A 77 -22.76 -13.74 12.10
CA LEU A 77 -21.31 -13.78 12.00
C LEU A 77 -20.74 -12.71 11.06
N LEU A 78 -21.44 -12.39 9.96
CA LEU A 78 -20.92 -11.47 8.95
C LEU A 78 -20.59 -10.07 9.50
N PRO A 79 -21.43 -9.41 10.33
CA PRO A 79 -21.10 -8.12 10.90
C PRO A 79 -19.90 -8.17 11.86
N ALA A 80 -19.77 -9.23 12.64
CA ALA A 80 -18.66 -9.43 13.56
C ALA A 80 -17.33 -9.62 12.80
N LEU A 81 -17.35 -10.43 11.75
CA LEU A 81 -16.19 -10.70 10.89
C LEU A 81 -15.73 -9.43 10.16
N ALA A 82 -16.65 -8.62 9.66
CA ALA A 82 -16.32 -7.34 9.01
C ALA A 82 -15.58 -6.39 9.97
N ARG A 83 -16.04 -6.28 11.23
CA ARG A 83 -15.36 -5.48 12.26
C ARG A 83 -13.99 -6.04 12.62
N ALA A 84 -13.88 -7.36 12.79
CA ALA A 84 -12.62 -8.02 13.09
C ALA A 84 -11.58 -7.80 11.97
N LYS A 85 -12.00 -7.92 10.71
CA LYS A 85 -11.16 -7.66 9.54
C LYS A 85 -10.65 -6.21 9.50
N GLU A 86 -11.50 -5.23 9.77
CA GLU A 86 -11.10 -3.82 9.78
C GLU A 86 -10.13 -3.53 10.94
N THR A 87 -10.37 -4.12 12.12
CA THR A 87 -9.45 -4.03 13.26
C THR A 87 -8.08 -4.62 12.92
N ALA A 88 -8.04 -5.78 12.26
CA ALA A 88 -6.79 -6.41 11.82
C ALA A 88 -6.01 -5.53 10.83
N LYS A 89 -6.69 -4.96 9.84
CA LYS A 89 -6.08 -4.01 8.89
C LYS A 89 -5.51 -2.78 9.60
N ARG A 90 -6.26 -2.20 10.54
CA ARG A 90 -5.79 -1.06 11.33
C ARG A 90 -4.54 -1.41 12.13
N THR A 91 -4.51 -2.58 12.79
CA THR A 91 -3.33 -3.05 13.52
C THR A 91 -2.12 -3.22 12.60
N GLN A 92 -2.33 -3.71 11.38
CA GLN A 92 -1.27 -3.82 10.39
C GLN A 92 -0.75 -2.44 9.98
N CYS A 93 -1.62 -1.43 9.75
CA CYS A 93 -1.19 -0.07 9.46
C CYS A 93 -0.41 0.56 10.61
N VAL A 94 -0.83 0.34 11.87
CA VAL A 94 -0.09 0.77 13.06
C VAL A 94 1.31 0.17 13.07
N ASN A 95 1.45 -1.13 12.83
CA ASN A 95 2.73 -1.81 12.78
C ASN A 95 3.62 -1.31 11.63
N ASN A 96 3.03 -1.08 10.44
CA ASN A 96 3.75 -0.49 9.32
C ASN A 96 4.28 0.90 9.69
N THR A 97 3.42 1.75 10.22
CA THR A 97 3.79 3.11 10.64
C THR A 97 4.88 3.11 11.71
N HIS A 98 4.85 2.15 12.65
CA HIS A 98 5.90 1.98 13.64
C HIS A 98 7.26 1.60 13.02
N GLN A 99 7.26 0.71 12.02
CA GLN A 99 8.48 0.37 11.28
C GLN A 99 9.03 1.58 10.52
N LEU A 100 8.16 2.40 9.94
CA LEU A 100 8.56 3.65 9.28
C LEU A 100 9.15 4.65 10.29
N GLY A 101 8.64 4.68 11.52
CA GLY A 101 9.20 5.50 12.58
C GLY A 101 10.62 5.12 12.96
N LEU A 102 10.93 3.82 13.00
CA LEU A 102 12.31 3.34 13.18
C LEU A 102 13.20 3.79 12.01
N ALA A 103 12.69 3.74 10.77
CA ALA A 103 13.42 4.23 9.60
C ALA A 103 13.72 5.74 9.66
N TRP A 104 12.77 6.53 10.14
CA TRP A 104 12.98 7.96 10.40
C TRP A 104 14.11 8.19 11.40
N ALA A 105 14.09 7.49 12.53
CA ALA A 105 15.14 7.60 13.56
C ALA A 105 16.52 7.23 12.99
N MET A 106 16.64 6.10 12.27
CA MET A 106 17.88 5.67 11.63
C MET A 106 18.36 6.69 10.58
N TYR A 107 17.43 7.27 9.80
CA TYR A 107 17.80 8.30 8.83
C TYR A 107 18.39 9.53 9.51
N VAL A 108 17.74 10.04 10.56
CA VAL A 108 18.16 11.25 11.28
C VAL A 108 19.54 11.05 11.93
N GLU A 109 19.78 9.87 12.49
CA GLU A 109 21.07 9.49 13.06
C GLU A 109 22.17 9.49 12.00
N ASP A 110 21.93 8.87 10.84
CA ASP A 110 22.88 8.80 9.74
C ASP A 110 23.13 10.17 9.04
N ASN A 111 22.20 11.12 9.16
CA ASN A 111 22.20 12.39 8.44
C ASN A 111 22.37 13.64 9.34
N ARG A 112 23.22 13.53 10.35
CA ARG A 112 23.61 14.67 11.21
C ARG A 112 22.42 15.37 11.86
N ASP A 113 21.55 14.60 12.48
CA ASP A 113 20.38 15.10 13.19
C ASP A 113 19.36 15.86 12.30
N THR A 114 19.31 15.56 11.01
CA THR A 114 18.48 16.32 10.06
C THR A 114 17.52 15.39 9.30
N TYR A 115 16.26 15.79 9.23
CA TYR A 115 15.25 15.13 8.40
C TYR A 115 15.51 15.39 6.91
N PRO A 116 14.95 14.59 5.97
CA PRO A 116 15.30 14.70 4.57
C PRO A 116 14.72 15.94 3.88
N ILE A 117 15.41 16.36 2.83
CA ILE A 117 14.86 17.22 1.80
C ILE A 117 14.18 16.34 0.76
N THR A 118 12.91 16.62 0.45
CA THR A 118 12.07 15.83 -0.45
C THR A 118 11.44 16.73 -1.51
N THR A 119 10.85 16.15 -2.55
CA THR A 119 10.18 16.93 -3.61
C THR A 119 8.65 16.89 -3.46
N GLY A 120 8.15 16.27 -2.40
CA GLY A 120 6.71 16.18 -2.13
C GLY A 120 6.41 15.50 -0.81
N TRP A 121 5.12 15.44 -0.49
CA TRP A 121 4.62 14.91 0.78
C TRP A 121 4.87 13.44 1.03
N GLY A 122 5.03 12.61 -0.01
CA GLY A 122 5.15 11.16 0.10
C GLY A 122 6.43 10.56 -0.48
N ASP A 123 7.35 11.35 -1.02
CA ASP A 123 8.55 10.83 -1.68
C ASP A 123 9.72 10.54 -0.73
N PHE A 124 9.46 10.58 0.57
CA PHE A 124 10.43 10.14 1.58
C PHE A 124 10.63 8.61 1.58
N GLY A 125 9.69 7.84 1.02
CA GLY A 125 9.78 6.39 0.90
C GLY A 125 8.71 5.78 0.00
N GLY A 126 8.75 4.44 -0.19
CA GLY A 126 7.79 3.70 -0.99
C GLY A 126 8.24 3.38 -2.41
N GLN A 127 7.30 3.14 -3.30
CA GLN A 127 7.54 2.80 -4.69
C GLN A 127 7.35 4.00 -5.63
N LYS A 128 7.68 3.84 -6.90
CA LYS A 128 7.32 4.80 -7.94
C LYS A 128 5.81 4.77 -8.16
N GLY A 129 5.15 5.91 -8.03
CA GLY A 129 3.71 6.03 -8.26
C GLY A 129 3.34 5.95 -9.75
N LYS A 130 2.05 5.76 -10.00
CA LYS A 130 1.44 5.73 -11.33
C LYS A 130 0.33 6.78 -11.37
N PRO A 131 0.66 8.06 -11.66
CA PRO A 131 -0.32 9.12 -11.66
C PRO A 131 -1.43 8.88 -12.68
N THR A 132 -2.63 9.20 -12.31
CA THR A 132 -3.76 9.27 -13.24
C THR A 132 -3.74 10.58 -14.01
N PRO A 133 -4.51 10.72 -15.11
CA PRO A 133 -4.64 12.02 -15.80
C PRO A 133 -5.11 13.15 -14.89
N ILE A 134 -5.87 12.84 -13.83
CA ILE A 134 -6.37 13.83 -12.86
C ILE A 134 -5.25 14.28 -11.92
N THR A 135 -4.37 13.37 -11.51
CA THR A 135 -3.26 13.67 -10.59
C THR A 135 -1.99 14.15 -11.30
N LEU A 136 -1.95 14.07 -12.62
CA LEU A 136 -0.76 14.39 -13.41
C LEU A 136 -0.23 15.82 -13.21
N TRP A 137 -1.11 16.79 -13.01
CA TRP A 137 -0.72 18.18 -12.76
C TRP A 137 -0.15 18.43 -11.36
N LEU A 138 -0.41 17.51 -10.42
CA LEU A 138 0.09 17.56 -9.04
C LEU A 138 1.44 16.85 -8.84
N VAL A 139 1.92 16.19 -9.88
CA VAL A 139 3.16 15.41 -9.87
C VAL A 139 4.36 16.13 -9.23
N PRO A 140 4.61 17.42 -9.48
CA PRO A 140 5.73 18.13 -8.86
C PRO A 140 5.64 18.19 -7.34
N TYR A 141 4.42 18.12 -6.78
CA TYR A 141 4.16 18.29 -5.34
C TYR A 141 4.10 16.98 -4.56
N PHE A 142 3.89 15.84 -5.24
CA PHE A 142 3.75 14.56 -4.56
C PHE A 142 4.99 13.67 -4.65
N GLY A 143 6.00 14.06 -5.44
CA GLY A 143 7.18 13.23 -5.68
C GLY A 143 6.86 11.90 -6.36
N ILE A 144 5.74 11.81 -7.08
CA ILE A 144 5.17 10.57 -7.63
C ILE A 144 6.15 9.86 -8.57
N TYR A 145 6.94 10.63 -9.34
CA TYR A 145 7.88 10.08 -10.32
C TYR A 145 9.25 9.75 -9.78
N ASN A 146 9.52 10.06 -8.51
CA ASN A 146 10.81 9.76 -7.95
C ASN A 146 11.05 8.25 -7.96
N ASP A 147 12.21 7.87 -8.47
CA ASP A 147 12.66 6.50 -8.43
C ASP A 147 12.76 6.05 -6.96
N PRO A 148 12.36 4.83 -6.62
CA PRO A 148 12.46 4.30 -5.25
C PRO A 148 13.87 4.40 -4.65
N THR A 149 14.91 4.36 -5.48
CA THR A 149 16.31 4.50 -5.04
C THR A 149 16.64 5.92 -4.55
N ASN A 150 15.89 6.93 -5.00
CA ASN A 150 16.06 8.32 -4.61
C ASN A 150 15.20 8.71 -3.38
N ARG A 151 14.38 7.78 -2.87
CA ARG A 151 13.55 8.01 -1.69
C ARG A 151 14.35 7.69 -0.43
N PRO A 152 14.59 8.66 0.45
CA PRO A 152 15.61 8.55 1.51
C PRO A 152 15.40 7.40 2.48
N LEU A 153 14.16 7.06 2.85
CA LEU A 153 13.88 6.02 3.83
C LEU A 153 13.88 4.61 3.24
N ASN A 154 13.89 4.45 1.92
CA ASN A 154 13.92 3.13 1.30
C ASN A 154 15.22 2.34 1.59
N LYS A 155 16.28 3.03 2.01
CA LYS A 155 17.52 2.39 2.50
C LYS A 155 17.31 1.59 3.79
N TYR A 156 16.33 1.99 4.61
CA TYR A 156 16.11 1.44 5.95
C TYR A 156 14.90 0.49 6.01
N VAL A 157 13.92 0.68 5.15
CA VAL A 157 12.71 -0.14 5.10
C VAL A 157 12.53 -0.77 3.73
N LEU A 158 12.80 -2.05 3.67
CA LEU A 158 12.46 -2.97 2.59
C LEU A 158 11.53 -4.04 3.21
N PRO A 159 10.50 -4.45 2.60
CA PRO A 159 9.98 -4.31 1.24
C PRO A 159 8.89 -3.23 1.11
N PRO A 160 8.37 -2.97 -0.11
CA PRO A 160 7.37 -1.93 -0.35
C PRO A 160 6.05 -2.11 0.44
N GLN A 161 5.77 -3.31 0.96
CA GLN A 161 4.54 -3.58 1.71
C GLN A 161 4.38 -2.73 2.98
N SER A 162 5.47 -2.32 3.64
CA SER A 162 5.41 -1.44 4.81
C SER A 162 4.93 -0.02 4.47
N TRP A 163 5.02 0.36 3.19
CA TRP A 163 4.55 1.65 2.67
C TRP A 163 3.08 1.63 2.25
N HIS A 164 2.44 0.46 2.28
CA HIS A 164 1.04 0.29 1.92
C HIS A 164 0.16 0.06 3.14
N CYS A 165 -0.79 0.95 3.36
CA CYS A 165 -1.86 0.73 4.33
C CYS A 165 -2.95 -0.17 3.71
N PRO A 166 -3.27 -1.35 4.28
CA PRO A 166 -4.31 -2.24 3.72
C PRO A 166 -5.73 -1.67 3.80
N SER A 167 -5.91 -0.54 4.46
CA SER A 167 -7.17 0.22 4.47
C SER A 167 -7.12 1.46 3.57
N ASP A 168 -6.08 1.61 2.74
CA ASP A 168 -5.98 2.70 1.76
C ASP A 168 -7.21 2.70 0.84
N LYS A 169 -7.88 3.83 0.76
CA LYS A 169 -9.08 4.08 -0.08
C LYS A 169 -8.84 5.25 -1.03
N GLY A 170 -7.58 5.63 -1.18
CA GLY A 170 -7.18 6.74 -2.02
C GLY A 170 -7.41 8.12 -1.39
N ASP A 171 -7.26 9.12 -2.22
CA ASP A 171 -7.46 10.53 -1.89
C ASP A 171 -8.53 11.13 -2.82
N PRO A 172 -9.78 11.24 -2.37
CA PRO A 172 -10.86 11.76 -3.18
C PRO A 172 -10.70 13.23 -3.58
N ASN A 173 -9.93 14.03 -2.83
CA ASN A 173 -9.71 15.44 -3.16
C ASN A 173 -8.97 15.61 -4.48
N TYR A 174 -8.04 14.69 -4.74
CA TYR A 174 -7.23 14.67 -5.95
C TYR A 174 -7.58 13.52 -6.89
N GLY A 175 -8.66 12.80 -6.60
CA GLY A 175 -9.20 11.74 -7.45
C GLY A 175 -8.37 10.46 -7.46
N ALA A 176 -7.43 10.30 -6.55
CA ALA A 176 -6.68 9.06 -6.39
C ALA A 176 -7.55 7.98 -5.75
N LYS A 177 -7.56 6.78 -6.33
CA LYS A 177 -8.32 5.64 -5.81
C LYS A 177 -7.52 4.79 -4.82
N ASP A 178 -6.20 4.89 -4.87
CA ASP A 178 -5.24 4.16 -4.05
C ASP A 178 -3.96 4.99 -3.97
N CYS A 179 -3.63 5.52 -2.80
CA CYS A 179 -2.48 6.39 -2.62
C CYS A 179 -1.16 5.63 -2.81
N PHE A 180 -1.09 4.37 -2.39
CA PHE A 180 0.10 3.56 -2.59
C PHE A 180 0.40 3.32 -4.07
N LEU A 181 -0.62 3.03 -4.88
CA LEU A 181 -0.43 2.79 -6.31
C LEU A 181 -0.16 4.10 -7.08
N GLU A 182 -0.88 5.16 -6.75
CA GLU A 182 -0.82 6.40 -7.53
C GLU A 182 0.29 7.34 -7.08
N TYR A 183 0.54 7.44 -5.77
CA TYR A 183 1.58 8.30 -5.20
C TYR A 183 2.85 7.54 -4.80
N GLY A 184 2.75 6.19 -4.70
CA GLY A 184 3.85 5.32 -4.31
C GLY A 184 3.95 5.07 -2.81
N ASN A 185 3.08 5.67 -2.00
CA ASN A 185 3.07 5.61 -0.55
C ASN A 185 1.67 5.90 -0.02
N SER A 186 1.20 5.14 0.97
CA SER A 186 -0.08 5.42 1.66
C SER A 186 0.06 6.45 2.80
N TYR A 187 1.26 6.93 3.08
CA TYR A 187 1.54 7.84 4.18
C TYR A 187 2.13 9.14 3.67
N CYS A 188 1.83 10.24 4.36
CA CYS A 188 2.43 11.54 4.07
C CYS A 188 2.97 12.20 5.33
N THR A 189 3.87 13.15 5.13
CA THR A 189 4.41 14.01 6.16
C THR A 189 4.17 15.48 5.81
N GLN A 190 4.21 16.38 6.76
CA GLN A 190 4.22 17.81 6.49
C GLN A 190 5.47 18.18 5.69
N TRP A 191 5.26 18.76 4.51
CA TRP A 191 6.30 19.11 3.57
C TRP A 191 6.28 20.61 3.25
N ALA A 192 7.38 21.30 3.50
CA ALA A 192 7.64 22.68 3.12
C ALA A 192 6.65 23.74 3.63
N SER A 193 5.62 23.37 4.33
CA SER A 193 4.61 24.25 4.90
C SER A 193 4.08 23.68 6.23
N ASP A 194 3.46 24.53 7.02
CA ASP A 194 3.07 24.26 8.41
C ASP A 194 1.55 24.33 8.62
N PRO A 195 0.71 23.64 7.83
CA PRO A 195 -0.72 23.67 8.04
C PRO A 195 -1.11 23.04 9.37
N TRP A 196 -2.25 23.45 9.92
CA TRP A 196 -2.79 22.97 11.19
C TRP A 196 -1.94 23.29 12.42
N GLY A 197 -0.99 24.23 12.30
CA GLY A 197 -0.04 24.52 13.35
C GLY A 197 0.94 23.39 13.64
N VAL A 198 1.07 22.42 12.72
CA VAL A 198 2.06 21.34 12.77
C VAL A 198 3.25 21.76 11.95
N LYS A 199 4.43 21.92 12.57
CA LYS A 199 5.65 22.25 11.87
C LYS A 199 6.01 21.16 10.88
N HIS A 200 6.44 21.55 9.67
CA HIS A 200 6.88 20.61 8.63
C HIS A 200 8.04 19.74 9.11
N VAL A 201 8.10 18.53 8.60
CA VAL A 201 9.14 17.54 8.92
C VAL A 201 10.19 17.55 7.83
N THR A 202 9.76 17.50 6.58
CA THR A 202 10.64 17.53 5.40
C THR A 202 10.54 18.88 4.70
N ALA A 203 11.56 19.26 3.94
CA ALA A 203 11.58 20.51 3.20
C ALA A 203 11.76 20.29 1.71
N GLN A 204 11.36 21.27 0.91
CA GLN A 204 11.68 21.32 -0.51
C GLN A 204 13.18 21.60 -0.75
N PRO A 205 13.71 21.32 -1.94
CA PRO A 205 15.09 21.69 -2.29
C PRO A 205 15.36 23.19 -2.04
N GLY A 206 16.40 23.46 -1.23
CA GLY A 206 16.75 24.82 -0.78
C GLY A 206 16.05 25.25 0.51
N GLY A 207 15.09 24.50 1.02
CA GLY A 207 14.46 24.72 2.32
C GLY A 207 15.24 24.05 3.47
N THR A 208 14.75 24.26 4.69
CA THR A 208 15.36 23.71 5.91
C THR A 208 14.39 22.74 6.58
N PRO A 209 14.65 21.43 6.54
CA PRO A 209 13.82 20.46 7.27
C PRO A 209 14.04 20.58 8.77
N ILE A 210 13.15 19.97 9.58
CA ILE A 210 13.29 19.92 11.03
C ILE A 210 14.52 19.09 11.44
N LYS A 211 15.06 19.37 12.62
CA LYS A 211 16.13 18.57 13.24
C LYS A 211 15.55 17.58 14.26
N GLY A 212 16.21 16.47 14.46
CA GLY A 212 15.87 15.50 15.51
C GLY A 212 15.92 16.13 16.90
N SER A 213 16.90 17.01 17.17
CA SER A 213 17.00 17.78 18.40
C SER A 213 15.80 18.71 18.64
N GLU A 214 15.19 19.25 17.59
CA GLU A 214 13.95 20.01 17.69
C GLU A 214 12.76 19.10 18.03
N VAL A 215 12.68 17.92 17.40
CA VAL A 215 11.67 16.90 17.71
C VAL A 215 11.79 16.45 19.17
N ALA A 216 13.02 16.29 19.68
CA ALA A 216 13.31 15.87 21.04
C ALA A 216 12.80 16.84 22.11
N VAL A 217 12.46 18.08 21.77
CA VAL A 217 11.89 19.05 22.72
C VAL A 217 10.48 18.62 23.18
N ARG A 218 9.67 18.09 22.27
CA ARG A 218 8.31 17.58 22.56
C ARG A 218 7.99 16.35 21.71
N PRO A 219 8.69 15.24 21.89
CA PRO A 219 8.58 14.09 21.00
C PRO A 219 7.19 13.46 21.03
N VAL A 220 6.50 13.51 22.16
CA VAL A 220 5.17 12.91 22.35
C VAL A 220 4.07 13.63 21.55
N THR A 221 4.24 14.91 21.24
CA THR A 221 3.23 15.69 20.54
C THR A 221 3.63 16.05 19.11
N LYS A 222 4.92 15.95 18.78
CA LYS A 222 5.39 16.24 17.43
C LYS A 222 4.96 15.18 16.43
N ILE A 223 4.07 15.54 15.53
CA ILE A 223 3.65 14.68 14.43
C ILE A 223 4.77 14.58 13.38
N ILE A 224 5.13 13.36 12.99
CA ILE A 224 6.13 13.05 11.98
C ILE A 224 5.46 12.68 10.65
N GLN A 225 4.53 11.74 10.67
CA GLN A 225 3.77 11.31 9.49
C GLN A 225 2.40 10.77 9.90
N GLY A 226 1.52 10.59 8.92
CA GLY A 226 0.23 9.95 9.11
C GLY A 226 -0.32 9.34 7.83
N ASP A 227 -1.53 8.78 7.91
CA ASP A 227 -2.29 8.36 6.74
C ASP A 227 -2.36 9.51 5.72
N TRP A 228 -2.27 9.24 4.42
CA TRP A 228 -2.15 10.28 3.38
C TRP A 228 -3.15 11.43 3.51
N ILE A 229 -4.37 11.12 3.87
CA ILE A 229 -5.47 12.09 3.93
C ILE A 229 -5.50 12.98 5.19
N TRP A 230 -4.58 12.83 6.14
CA TRP A 230 -4.60 13.63 7.37
C TRP A 230 -4.32 15.12 7.13
N GLU A 231 -3.51 15.46 6.15
CA GLU A 231 -3.24 16.83 5.75
C GLU A 231 -4.49 17.56 5.24
N ASN A 232 -5.47 16.80 4.78
CA ASN A 232 -6.75 17.31 4.35
C ASN A 232 -7.80 17.32 5.47
N ALA A 233 -7.37 17.30 6.73
CA ALA A 233 -8.25 17.21 7.90
C ALA A 233 -9.26 18.39 8.01
N GLY A 234 -9.01 19.51 7.32
CA GLY A 234 -9.95 20.62 7.18
C GLY A 234 -11.04 20.42 6.15
N PHE A 235 -10.88 19.47 5.23
CA PHE A 235 -11.89 19.18 4.25
C PHE A 235 -13.08 18.43 4.85
N ASP A 236 -14.21 18.50 4.15
CA ASP A 236 -15.45 17.88 4.55
C ASP A 236 -15.27 16.34 4.71
N PRO A 237 -15.41 15.78 5.92
CA PRO A 237 -15.23 14.34 6.15
C PRO A 237 -16.25 13.47 5.39
N SER A 238 -17.37 14.05 4.95
CA SER A 238 -18.37 13.34 4.14
C SER A 238 -17.84 13.06 2.72
N LYS A 239 -16.96 13.92 2.23
CA LYS A 239 -16.31 13.77 0.92
C LYS A 239 -14.98 13.03 1.01
N ASN A 240 -14.36 13.04 2.17
CA ASN A 240 -13.02 12.50 2.41
C ASN A 240 -12.99 11.63 3.68
N PRO A 241 -13.68 10.48 3.69
CA PRO A 241 -13.80 9.67 4.89
C PRO A 241 -12.44 9.07 5.26
N PRO A 242 -12.03 9.18 6.54
CA PRO A 242 -10.82 8.53 7.04
C PRO A 242 -10.84 7.02 6.76
N TRP A 243 -9.70 6.46 6.37
CA TRP A 243 -9.62 5.07 5.92
C TRP A 243 -10.01 4.05 6.98
N HIS A 244 -9.69 4.35 8.25
CA HIS A 244 -9.87 3.45 9.39
C HIS A 244 -11.16 3.72 10.18
N SER A 245 -11.92 4.72 9.81
CA SER A 245 -13.14 5.10 10.53
C SER A 245 -14.40 4.63 9.82
N TYR A 246 -15.27 3.95 10.55
CA TYR A 246 -16.59 3.55 10.06
C TYR A 246 -17.70 4.53 10.44
N LYS A 247 -17.37 5.56 11.26
CA LYS A 247 -18.33 6.59 11.75
C LYS A 247 -17.98 7.99 11.27
N ASN A 248 -17.23 8.15 10.18
CA ASN A 248 -16.75 9.43 9.66
C ASN A 248 -16.11 10.34 10.74
N GLN A 249 -15.44 9.72 11.72
CA GLN A 249 -14.65 10.43 12.71
C GLN A 249 -13.33 10.84 12.07
N ARG A 250 -12.88 12.08 12.32
CA ARG A 250 -11.57 12.60 11.86
C ARG A 250 -10.43 11.96 12.66
N ARG A 251 -10.21 10.67 12.46
CA ARG A 251 -9.15 9.90 13.12
C ARG A 251 -8.27 9.24 12.06
N TYR A 252 -6.99 9.37 12.27
CA TYR A 252 -5.93 8.91 11.38
C TYR A 252 -4.88 8.15 12.18
N ILE A 253 -4.15 7.25 11.55
CA ILE A 253 -2.98 6.64 12.18
C ILE A 253 -1.84 7.63 12.04
N MET A 254 -1.32 8.11 13.18
CA MET A 254 -0.29 9.13 13.23
C MET A 254 0.94 8.59 13.97
N LEU A 255 2.11 8.91 13.43
CA LEU A 255 3.41 8.67 14.05
C LEU A 255 3.88 9.96 14.73
N PHE A 256 4.38 9.83 15.94
CA PHE A 256 4.94 10.93 16.71
C PHE A 256 6.46 10.79 16.87
N GLY A 257 7.10 11.87 17.36
CA GLY A 257 8.54 11.99 17.43
C GLY A 257 9.25 11.02 18.36
N ASP A 258 8.55 10.45 19.34
CA ASP A 258 9.04 9.39 20.24
C ASP A 258 8.79 7.98 19.69
N ASN A 259 8.38 7.89 18.43
CA ASN A 259 8.04 6.66 17.74
C ASN A 259 6.76 5.96 18.25
N HIS A 260 5.93 6.58 19.09
CA HIS A 260 4.61 6.01 19.32
C HIS A 260 3.69 6.27 18.15
N VAL A 261 2.73 5.36 17.97
CA VAL A 261 1.72 5.43 16.91
C VAL A 261 0.35 5.44 17.56
N GLU A 262 -0.44 6.44 17.23
CA GLU A 262 -1.79 6.60 17.77
C GLU A 262 -2.84 6.64 16.66
N PHE A 263 -4.02 6.11 16.95
CA PHE A 263 -5.23 6.39 16.17
C PHE A 263 -5.79 7.75 16.62
N PHE A 264 -5.14 8.80 16.15
CA PHE A 264 -5.27 10.18 16.62
C PHE A 264 -6.49 10.87 16.01
N GLY A 265 -7.18 11.65 16.83
CA GLY A 265 -8.33 12.44 16.41
C GLY A 265 -8.05 13.94 16.44
N PHE A 266 -8.04 14.58 15.27
CA PHE A 266 -7.92 16.04 15.22
C PHE A 266 -9.19 16.71 15.75
N PRO A 267 -9.06 17.74 16.60
CA PRO A 267 -10.19 18.55 17.05
C PRO A 267 -10.90 19.23 15.88
N ARG A 268 -12.21 19.40 16.01
CA ARG A 268 -13.00 20.10 14.98
C ARG A 268 -12.67 21.59 14.84
N THR A 269 -12.08 22.15 15.87
CA THR A 269 -11.73 23.59 15.98
C THR A 269 -10.38 23.92 15.38
N ILE A 270 -9.59 22.93 14.95
CA ILE A 270 -8.28 23.21 14.36
C ILE A 270 -8.46 23.84 12.98
N SER A 271 -7.79 24.95 12.76
CA SER A 271 -7.77 25.67 11.49
C SER A 271 -6.49 25.35 10.72
N ASP A 272 -6.57 25.32 9.40
CA ASP A 272 -5.42 25.22 8.49
C ASP A 272 -4.44 26.40 8.61
N THR A 273 -4.91 27.53 9.12
CA THR A 273 -4.13 28.74 9.37
C THR A 273 -3.65 28.86 10.82
N ALA A 274 -3.80 27.80 11.63
CA ALA A 274 -3.34 27.83 13.01
C ALA A 274 -1.82 28.08 13.09
N PRO A 275 -1.37 29.02 13.94
CA PRO A 275 0.06 29.33 14.01
C PRO A 275 0.85 28.16 14.59
N VAL A 276 2.02 27.91 14.02
CA VAL A 276 2.96 26.92 14.57
C VAL A 276 3.51 27.43 15.89
N SER A 277 3.37 26.63 16.92
CA SER A 277 3.90 26.92 18.26
C SER A 277 4.27 25.62 18.94
N ILE A 278 5.41 25.63 19.63
CA ILE A 278 5.83 24.51 20.47
C ILE A 278 4.82 24.21 21.59
N SER A 279 4.00 25.18 21.95
CA SER A 279 2.90 25.01 22.91
C SER A 279 1.66 24.38 22.31
N ASN A 280 1.60 24.28 20.97
CA ASN A 280 0.52 23.59 20.28
C ASN A 280 0.55 22.09 20.65
N PRO A 281 -0.58 21.48 21.04
CA PRO A 281 -0.62 20.07 21.38
C PRO A 281 -0.29 19.12 20.20
N TYR A 282 -0.09 19.66 19.01
CA TYR A 282 0.22 18.87 17.78
C TYR A 282 1.52 19.31 17.10
N TRP A 283 2.30 20.15 17.75
CA TRP A 283 3.51 20.76 17.19
C TRP A 283 4.42 19.88 16.38
#